data_06e91b1d2547e07df13af1c54e0d0015
#
_entry.id   06e91b1d2547e07df13af1c54e0d0015
#
_cell.length_a   1.000
_cell.length_b   1.000
_cell.length_c   1.000
_cell.angle_alpha   90.00
_cell.angle_beta   90.00
_cell.angle_gamma   90.00
#
_symmetry.space_group_name_H-M   'P 1'
#
loop_
_entity.id
_entity.type
_entity.pdbx_description
1 polymer ?
#
loop_
_entity_poly.entity_id
_entity_poly.type
_entity_poly.pdbx_seq_one_letter_code
_entity_poly.pdbx_strand_id
1 'polypeptide(L)'
;MKKIFKLMMLPVMVLPLLFTSCDTDTDSNPQLDLSHLADGFVLNVPATATNNTYDLGSAKSLTLTCSQPNYGGVPYSVRYYVQASINPAFAEGDTTVAYKELSTSYLTAKMAVDATELNNALVDLYKEANPDSNIPETMPVYIRLRAIIDGTDLGQTFSNVITLPSVKATYIAPNAELPEQLYVIGSSIQTAWTSWKVVPPVYGMKGNYYTMVYIPAGGQFKWGTYNGDWRGYNRLRTINDKAGAGISDADGDNHNIGVDNGGWYVLHFVGEITPDGKNILYDLNIYPGA
;
A
#
# COMPACT_ATOMS: atom_id res chain seq x y z
N MET A 1 30.04 23.19 96.85
CA MET A 1 30.36 21.82 96.43
C MET A 1 30.03 21.66 94.93
N LYS A 2 31.05 21.80 94.12
CA LYS A 2 30.92 21.92 92.68
C LYS A 2 31.34 20.61 92.02
N LYS A 3 30.48 19.96 91.40
CA LYS A 3 30.80 18.79 90.51
C LYS A 3 30.88 19.25 89.07
N ILE A 4 32.11 19.25 88.56
CA ILE A 4 32.42 19.57 87.17
C ILE A 4 32.16 18.34 86.37
N PHE A 5 31.18 18.42 85.47
CA PHE A 5 30.93 17.42 84.45
C PHE A 5 31.86 17.74 83.28
N LYS A 6 32.88 16.94 83.13
CA LYS A 6 33.70 16.89 81.90
C LYS A 6 32.89 16.20 80.79
N LEU A 7 32.38 17.01 79.91
CA LEU A 7 31.81 16.52 78.66
C LEU A 7 32.95 16.13 77.76
N MET A 8 33.12 14.83 77.63
CA MET A 8 34.09 14.21 76.68
C MET A 8 33.55 14.36 75.25
N MET A 9 34.05 15.38 74.55
CA MET A 9 33.77 15.51 73.11
C MET A 9 34.49 14.35 72.37
N LEU A 10 33.74 13.36 71.95
CA LEU A 10 34.16 12.36 70.97
C LEU A 10 34.19 13.05 69.62
N PRO A 11 35.32 13.13 68.91
CA PRO A 11 35.31 13.56 67.54
C PRO A 11 34.62 12.43 66.72
N VAL A 12 33.42 12.72 66.29
CA VAL A 12 32.77 11.91 65.22
C VAL A 12 33.64 12.13 63.99
N MET A 13 34.53 11.17 63.79
CA MET A 13 35.29 11.03 62.56
C MET A 13 34.28 10.69 61.50
N VAL A 14 33.74 11.74 60.84
CA VAL A 14 33.00 11.56 59.59
C VAL A 14 34.01 10.99 58.60
N LEU A 15 34.00 9.66 58.47
CA LEU A 15 34.61 9.02 57.31
C LEU A 15 33.86 9.62 56.09
N PRO A 16 34.53 10.37 55.22
CA PRO A 16 34.00 10.54 53.89
C PRO A 16 33.98 9.13 53.30
N LEU A 17 32.81 8.54 53.25
CA LEU A 17 32.55 7.48 52.29
C LEU A 17 32.88 8.10 50.95
N LEU A 18 34.08 7.91 50.54
CA LEU A 18 34.48 7.97 49.18
C LEU A 18 33.56 6.94 48.49
N PHE A 19 32.40 7.40 48.09
CA PHE A 19 31.77 6.85 46.91
C PHE A 19 32.78 7.15 45.80
N THR A 20 33.81 6.34 45.72
CA THR A 20 34.34 6.06 44.41
C THR A 20 33.16 5.50 43.67
N SER A 21 32.36 6.40 43.08
CA SER A 21 31.68 6.07 41.87
C SER A 21 32.70 5.24 41.08
N CYS A 22 32.51 3.95 40.97
CA CYS A 22 33.15 3.22 39.89
C CYS A 22 32.88 4.11 38.70
N ASP A 23 33.92 4.78 38.29
CA ASP A 23 33.97 5.30 36.94
C ASP A 23 33.69 4.03 36.13
N THR A 24 32.44 3.88 35.74
CA THR A 24 32.07 2.76 34.90
C THR A 24 32.94 2.94 33.71
N ASP A 25 33.86 2.02 33.56
CA ASP A 25 34.83 1.97 32.48
C ASP A 25 34.00 1.97 31.20
N THR A 26 33.59 3.19 30.75
CA THR A 26 32.75 3.40 29.57
C THR A 26 33.52 3.07 28.31
N ASP A 27 34.86 2.94 28.45
CA ASP A 27 35.76 2.59 27.36
C ASP A 27 35.64 1.14 26.92
N SER A 28 35.09 0.25 27.78
CA SER A 28 34.87 -1.17 27.45
C SER A 28 33.44 -1.48 26.94
N ASN A 29 32.49 -0.55 27.08
CA ASN A 29 31.16 -0.77 26.55
C ASN A 29 31.12 -0.31 25.10
N PRO A 30 30.68 -1.16 24.17
CA PRO A 30 30.52 -0.76 22.79
C PRO A 30 29.50 0.38 22.73
N GLN A 31 29.95 1.57 22.31
CA GLN A 31 29.12 2.73 22.15
C GLN A 31 28.67 2.85 20.67
N LEU A 32 27.44 3.30 20.49
CA LEU A 32 26.94 3.60 19.15
C LEU A 32 27.68 4.84 18.63
N ASP A 33 28.55 4.63 17.65
CA ASP A 33 29.25 5.69 16.95
C ASP A 33 28.56 5.96 15.60
N LEU A 34 27.95 7.12 15.48
CA LEU A 34 27.26 7.57 14.28
C LEU A 34 28.12 8.49 13.40
N SER A 35 29.38 8.71 13.75
CA SER A 35 30.29 9.62 13.01
C SER A 35 30.55 9.20 11.56
N HIS A 36 30.45 7.89 11.28
CA HIS A 36 30.66 7.32 9.95
C HIS A 36 29.40 7.14 9.11
N LEU A 37 28.25 7.64 9.55
CA LEU A 37 27.00 7.50 8.79
C LEU A 37 27.04 8.21 7.43
N ALA A 38 27.76 9.33 7.35
CA ALA A 38 27.94 10.07 6.11
C ALA A 38 28.75 9.32 5.05
N ASP A 39 29.56 8.35 5.45
CA ASP A 39 30.35 7.52 4.54
C ASP A 39 29.46 6.55 3.73
N GLY A 40 28.23 6.30 4.21
CA GLY A 40 27.30 5.38 3.60
C GLY A 40 27.78 3.92 3.68
N PHE A 41 27.26 3.11 2.80
CA PHE A 41 27.64 1.70 2.63
C PHE A 41 27.45 1.28 1.16
N VAL A 42 28.01 0.13 0.78
CA VAL A 42 28.05 -0.26 -0.63
C VAL A 42 26.89 -1.18 -0.99
N LEU A 43 26.03 -0.75 -1.90
CA LEU A 43 25.13 -1.63 -2.64
C LEU A 43 25.87 -2.12 -3.89
N ASN A 44 25.98 -3.45 -4.04
CA ASN A 44 26.68 -4.07 -5.15
C ASN A 44 25.80 -4.07 -6.41
N VAL A 45 26.43 -3.74 -7.54
CA VAL A 45 25.78 -3.92 -8.84
C VAL A 45 25.67 -5.42 -9.13
N PRO A 46 24.49 -5.96 -9.44
CA PRO A 46 24.37 -7.36 -9.86
C PRO A 46 25.27 -7.68 -11.05
N ALA A 47 25.97 -8.79 -11.00
CA ALA A 47 26.98 -9.16 -12.01
C ALA A 47 26.44 -9.23 -13.44
N THR A 48 25.12 -9.43 -13.59
CA THR A 48 24.42 -9.51 -14.89
C THR A 48 23.78 -8.18 -15.31
N ALA A 49 23.96 -7.10 -14.54
CA ALA A 49 23.22 -5.85 -14.75
C ALA A 49 23.42 -5.24 -16.14
N THR A 50 24.62 -5.33 -16.69
CA THR A 50 24.97 -4.74 -18.01
C THR A 50 24.54 -5.59 -19.20
N ASN A 51 24.35 -6.90 -19.00
CA ASN A 51 24.15 -7.87 -20.08
C ASN A 51 22.76 -8.55 -20.05
N ASN A 52 21.91 -8.16 -19.12
CA ASN A 52 20.60 -8.79 -18.93
C ASN A 52 19.50 -7.73 -18.87
N THR A 53 18.35 -8.09 -19.44
CA THR A 53 17.09 -7.35 -19.22
C THR A 53 16.35 -8.01 -18.06
N TYR A 54 16.06 -7.24 -17.03
CA TYR A 54 15.28 -7.68 -15.88
C TYR A 54 13.79 -7.56 -16.18
N ASP A 55 13.16 -8.66 -16.59
CA ASP A 55 11.71 -8.71 -16.81
C ASP A 55 11.00 -8.93 -15.46
N LEU A 56 10.53 -7.85 -14.84
CA LEU A 56 9.87 -7.89 -13.55
C LEU A 56 8.47 -8.51 -13.60
N GLY A 57 7.84 -8.54 -14.78
CA GLY A 57 6.54 -9.17 -14.96
C GLY A 57 6.59 -10.71 -14.89
N SER A 58 7.76 -11.29 -15.19
CA SER A 58 7.95 -12.75 -15.19
C SER A 58 8.85 -13.25 -14.04
N ALA A 59 9.67 -12.38 -13.46
CA ALA A 59 10.57 -12.70 -12.36
C ALA A 59 9.80 -12.83 -11.03
N LYS A 60 10.31 -13.67 -10.12
CA LYS A 60 9.81 -13.72 -8.72
C LYS A 60 10.50 -12.69 -7.84
N SER A 61 11.79 -12.50 -8.04
CA SER A 61 12.57 -11.58 -7.24
C SER A 61 13.81 -11.09 -7.95
N LEU A 62 14.30 -9.91 -7.54
CA LEU A 62 15.62 -9.37 -7.86
C LEU A 62 16.54 -9.56 -6.66
N THR A 63 17.67 -10.25 -6.84
CA THR A 63 18.65 -10.42 -5.77
C THR A 63 19.57 -9.20 -5.72
N LEU A 64 19.60 -8.54 -4.57
CA LEU A 64 20.53 -7.46 -4.24
C LEU A 64 21.46 -7.91 -3.10
N THR A 65 22.67 -7.37 -3.08
CA THR A 65 23.63 -7.58 -1.98
C THR A 65 24.29 -6.26 -1.62
N CYS A 66 24.61 -6.07 -0.35
CA CYS A 66 25.29 -4.86 0.12
C CYS A 66 26.33 -5.18 1.19
N SER A 67 27.20 -4.21 1.50
CA SER A 67 27.97 -4.22 2.73
C SER A 67 27.08 -3.80 3.92
N GLN A 68 27.54 -4.06 5.13
CA GLN A 68 26.88 -3.52 6.31
C GLN A 68 27.36 -2.08 6.55
N PRO A 69 26.46 -1.15 6.97
CA PRO A 69 26.86 0.17 7.43
C PRO A 69 27.83 0.09 8.62
N ASN A 70 28.72 1.06 8.76
CA ASN A 70 29.64 1.16 9.87
C ASN A 70 29.04 1.96 11.02
N TYR A 71 28.76 1.30 12.14
CA TYR A 71 28.27 1.88 13.38
C TYR A 71 29.36 1.83 14.48
N GLY A 72 30.58 2.30 14.19
CA GLY A 72 31.68 2.27 15.13
C GLY A 72 32.28 0.87 15.34
N GLY A 73 32.16 -0.02 14.35
CA GLY A 73 32.68 -1.40 14.42
C GLY A 73 31.81 -2.36 15.26
N VAL A 74 30.69 -1.91 15.80
CA VAL A 74 29.75 -2.75 16.54
C VAL A 74 28.77 -3.40 15.56
N PRO A 75 28.56 -4.73 15.61
CA PRO A 75 27.65 -5.45 14.72
C PRO A 75 26.20 -5.29 15.19
N TYR A 76 25.56 -4.19 14.83
CA TYR A 76 24.13 -3.99 15.07
C TYR A 76 23.28 -4.80 14.07
N SER A 77 22.09 -5.19 14.48
CA SER A 77 21.05 -5.65 13.55
C SER A 77 20.61 -4.47 12.69
N VAL A 78 20.67 -4.60 11.39
CA VAL A 78 20.37 -3.53 10.43
C VAL A 78 19.16 -3.90 9.62
N ARG A 79 18.23 -2.95 9.49
CA ARG A 79 17.07 -3.06 8.62
C ARG A 79 17.29 -2.23 7.37
N TYR A 80 17.12 -2.87 6.22
CA TYR A 80 17.31 -2.27 4.91
C TYR A 80 15.96 -2.06 4.23
N TYR A 81 15.78 -0.88 3.63
CA TYR A 81 14.65 -0.53 2.78
C TYR A 81 15.15 -0.26 1.37
N VAL A 82 14.47 -0.80 0.38
CA VAL A 82 14.83 -0.60 -1.03
C VAL A 82 14.12 0.64 -1.54
N GLN A 83 14.88 1.57 -2.10
CA GLN A 83 14.37 2.74 -2.81
C GLN A 83 14.67 2.61 -4.28
N ALA A 84 13.64 2.74 -5.12
CA ALA A 84 13.75 2.66 -6.57
C ALA A 84 13.33 3.98 -7.21
N SER A 85 13.99 4.36 -8.30
CA SER A 85 13.70 5.56 -9.08
C SER A 85 13.90 5.31 -10.56
N ILE A 86 13.22 6.09 -11.39
CA ILE A 86 13.49 6.24 -12.83
C ILE A 86 14.40 7.43 -13.12
N ASN A 87 14.83 8.15 -12.09
CA ASN A 87 15.76 9.29 -12.15
C ASN A 87 16.94 9.03 -11.20
N PRO A 88 18.18 9.24 -11.62
CA PRO A 88 19.37 9.01 -10.79
C PRO A 88 19.50 9.94 -9.58
N ALA A 89 18.78 11.06 -9.56
CA ALA A 89 19.00 12.13 -8.58
C ALA A 89 18.46 11.84 -7.18
N PHE A 90 17.51 10.91 -6.98
CA PHE A 90 16.88 10.64 -5.68
C PHE A 90 16.62 11.90 -4.84
N ALA A 91 16.06 12.93 -5.47
CA ALA A 91 15.86 14.23 -4.83
C ALA A 91 14.89 14.10 -3.65
N GLU A 92 15.31 14.57 -2.49
CA GLU A 92 14.46 14.71 -1.30
C GLU A 92 13.96 16.15 -1.22
N GLY A 93 12.66 16.32 -0.95
CA GLY A 93 12.10 17.61 -0.56
C GLY A 93 11.46 18.46 -1.65
N ASP A 94 11.32 18.01 -2.88
CA ASP A 94 10.51 18.67 -3.90
C ASP A 94 9.18 17.94 -4.12
N THR A 95 8.17 18.66 -4.61
CA THR A 95 6.79 18.18 -4.81
C THR A 95 6.64 17.05 -5.83
N THR A 96 7.70 16.73 -6.56
CA THR A 96 7.78 15.57 -7.44
C THR A 96 8.50 14.43 -6.73
N VAL A 97 7.75 13.37 -6.41
CA VAL A 97 8.31 12.16 -5.80
C VAL A 97 9.34 11.55 -6.77
N ALA A 98 10.62 11.74 -6.50
CA ALA A 98 11.69 11.25 -7.37
C ALA A 98 11.97 9.76 -7.21
N TYR A 99 11.46 9.11 -6.16
CA TYR A 99 11.65 7.69 -5.88
C TYR A 99 10.48 7.10 -5.06
N LYS A 100 10.37 5.78 -5.07
CA LYS A 100 9.48 5.04 -4.15
C LYS A 100 10.30 4.11 -3.27
N GLU A 101 9.99 4.12 -1.97
CA GLU A 101 10.51 3.14 -1.02
C GLU A 101 9.53 1.96 -0.97
N LEU A 102 10.07 0.74 -1.13
CA LEU A 102 9.28 -0.48 -1.07
C LEU A 102 8.81 -0.73 0.37
N SER A 103 7.63 -1.32 0.53
CA SER A 103 7.05 -1.63 1.83
C SER A 103 7.79 -2.77 2.54
N THR A 104 8.34 -3.69 1.75
CA THR A 104 9.12 -4.82 2.26
C THR A 104 10.50 -4.36 2.71
N SER A 105 10.88 -4.73 3.94
CA SER A 105 12.20 -4.47 4.50
C SER A 105 12.97 -5.77 4.76
N TYR A 106 14.29 -5.66 4.86
CA TYR A 106 15.19 -6.83 4.97
C TYR A 106 16.14 -6.67 6.16
N LEU A 107 16.42 -7.80 6.84
CA LEU A 107 17.36 -7.86 7.97
C LEU A 107 18.72 -8.48 7.57
N THR A 108 18.91 -8.76 6.29
CA THR A 108 20.13 -9.38 5.78
C THR A 108 20.70 -8.58 4.62
N ALA A 109 22.02 -8.58 4.51
CA ALA A 109 22.74 -7.92 3.43
C ALA A 109 22.57 -8.59 2.04
N LYS A 110 21.92 -9.75 2.00
CA LYS A 110 21.46 -10.41 0.77
C LYS A 110 19.94 -10.43 0.75
N MET A 111 19.36 -9.72 -0.16
CA MET A 111 17.92 -9.47 -0.24
C MET A 111 17.36 -10.09 -1.51
N ALA A 112 16.22 -10.80 -1.38
CA ALA A 112 15.40 -11.21 -2.52
C ALA A 112 14.24 -10.21 -2.63
N VAL A 113 14.47 -9.13 -3.37
CA VAL A 113 13.48 -8.06 -3.55
C VAL A 113 12.34 -8.58 -4.40
N ASP A 114 11.10 -8.48 -3.89
CA ASP A 114 9.92 -8.93 -4.63
C ASP A 114 9.79 -8.19 -5.96
N ALA A 115 9.74 -8.95 -7.06
CA ALA A 115 9.70 -8.37 -8.39
C ALA A 115 8.37 -7.67 -8.68
N THR A 116 7.26 -8.15 -8.11
CA THR A 116 5.94 -7.53 -8.29
C THR A 116 5.87 -6.20 -7.58
N GLU A 117 6.37 -6.12 -6.34
CA GLU A 117 6.42 -4.87 -5.59
C GLU A 117 7.29 -3.83 -6.30
N LEU A 118 8.49 -4.21 -6.73
CA LEU A 118 9.38 -3.34 -7.50
C LEU A 118 8.75 -2.91 -8.83
N ASN A 119 8.13 -3.84 -9.56
CA ASN A 119 7.43 -3.56 -10.81
C ASN A 119 6.35 -2.49 -10.62
N ASN A 120 5.50 -2.66 -9.60
CA ASN A 120 4.40 -1.73 -9.35
C ASN A 120 4.91 -0.34 -8.95
N ALA A 121 5.94 -0.28 -8.11
CA ALA A 121 6.59 0.99 -7.74
C ALA A 121 7.14 1.75 -8.97
N LEU A 122 7.78 1.04 -9.91
CA LEU A 122 8.32 1.63 -11.14
C LEU A 122 7.22 2.07 -12.13
N VAL A 123 6.16 1.27 -12.24
CA VAL A 123 4.98 1.61 -13.05
C VAL A 123 4.34 2.89 -12.54
N ASP A 124 4.14 2.98 -11.23
CA ASP A 124 3.56 4.17 -10.60
C ASP A 124 4.44 5.41 -10.82
N LEU A 125 5.76 5.30 -10.57
CA LEU A 125 6.70 6.39 -10.81
C LEU A 125 6.68 6.88 -12.26
N TYR A 126 6.64 5.92 -13.20
CA TYR A 126 6.60 6.26 -14.62
C TYR A 126 5.30 6.98 -14.99
N LYS A 127 4.15 6.48 -14.51
CA LYS A 127 2.84 7.09 -14.79
C LYS A 127 2.64 8.44 -14.10
N GLU A 128 3.17 8.62 -12.90
CA GLU A 128 3.18 9.92 -12.20
C GLU A 128 3.99 10.97 -13.00
N ALA A 129 5.13 10.57 -13.54
CA ALA A 129 5.97 11.45 -14.36
C ALA A 129 5.45 11.64 -15.79
N ASN A 130 4.70 10.66 -16.33
CA ASN A 130 4.26 10.61 -17.73
C ASN A 130 2.81 10.09 -17.82
N PRO A 131 1.79 10.86 -17.39
CA PRO A 131 0.41 10.37 -17.26
C PRO A 131 -0.19 9.78 -18.54
N ASP A 132 0.08 10.41 -19.68
CA ASP A 132 -0.50 10.05 -20.97
C ASP A 132 0.37 9.08 -21.81
N SER A 133 1.56 8.71 -21.31
CA SER A 133 2.51 7.90 -22.07
C SER A 133 2.38 6.42 -21.75
N ASN A 134 2.60 5.56 -22.73
CA ASN A 134 2.76 4.13 -22.47
C ASN A 134 4.11 3.87 -21.78
N ILE A 135 4.12 2.83 -20.94
CA ILE A 135 5.36 2.37 -20.31
C ILE A 135 6.28 1.84 -21.43
N PRO A 136 7.56 2.27 -21.48
CA PRO A 136 8.49 1.79 -22.50
C PRO A 136 8.77 0.30 -22.32
N GLU A 137 9.17 -0.37 -23.39
CA GLU A 137 9.51 -1.80 -23.35
C GLU A 137 10.60 -2.10 -22.32
N THR A 138 11.58 -1.24 -22.23
CA THR A 138 12.63 -1.26 -21.19
C THR A 138 13.00 0.15 -20.80
N MET A 139 13.45 0.32 -19.55
CA MET A 139 13.93 1.61 -19.03
C MET A 139 15.09 1.40 -18.05
N PRO A 140 16.00 2.39 -17.92
CA PRO A 140 16.97 2.38 -16.84
C PRO A 140 16.27 2.59 -15.49
N VAL A 141 16.72 1.84 -14.49
CA VAL A 141 16.22 1.93 -13.12
C VAL A 141 17.38 2.15 -12.18
N TYR A 142 17.18 3.04 -11.23
CA TYR A 142 18.15 3.41 -10.22
C TYR A 142 17.69 2.89 -8.88
N ILE A 143 18.60 2.26 -8.14
CA ILE A 143 18.27 1.65 -6.84
C ILE A 143 19.30 2.12 -5.82
N ARG A 144 18.84 2.50 -4.64
CA ARG A 144 19.65 2.66 -3.43
C ARG A 144 18.97 1.97 -2.25
N LEU A 145 19.71 1.79 -1.19
CA LEU A 145 19.19 1.29 0.07
C LEU A 145 19.22 2.40 1.12
N ARG A 146 18.16 2.48 1.91
CA ARG A 146 18.15 3.17 3.19
C ARG A 146 18.31 2.13 4.29
N ALA A 147 19.23 2.34 5.21
CA ALA A 147 19.49 1.46 6.34
C ALA A 147 19.26 2.19 7.67
N ILE A 148 18.73 1.48 8.66
CA ILE A 148 18.59 1.92 10.05
C ILE A 148 18.98 0.78 11.00
N ILE A 149 19.29 1.10 12.25
CA ILE A 149 19.42 0.08 13.30
C ILE A 149 18.04 -0.51 13.57
N ASP A 150 17.92 -1.82 13.46
CA ASP A 150 16.65 -2.53 13.61
C ASP A 150 15.98 -2.28 14.96
N GLY A 151 14.67 -2.04 14.94
CA GLY A 151 13.88 -1.72 16.12
C GLY A 151 14.05 -0.30 16.66
N THR A 152 14.76 0.56 15.92
CA THR A 152 14.95 1.98 16.27
C THR A 152 14.78 2.87 15.06
N ASP A 153 14.70 4.19 15.28
CA ASP A 153 14.77 5.21 14.21
C ASP A 153 16.19 5.83 14.10
N LEU A 154 17.19 5.19 14.73
CA LEU A 154 18.54 5.71 14.80
C LEU A 154 19.44 5.12 13.70
N GLY A 155 20.52 5.82 13.42
CA GLY A 155 21.58 5.32 12.54
C GLY A 155 21.17 5.28 11.08
N GLN A 156 20.25 6.15 10.64
CA GLN A 156 19.87 6.21 9.23
C GLN A 156 21.06 6.57 8.36
N THR A 157 21.29 5.76 7.33
CA THR A 157 22.30 6.01 6.29
C THR A 157 21.85 5.43 4.95
N PHE A 158 22.50 5.82 3.85
CA PHE A 158 22.15 5.42 2.50
C PHE A 158 23.33 4.73 1.82
N SER A 159 23.03 3.80 0.94
CA SER A 159 24.03 3.22 0.03
C SER A 159 24.32 4.17 -1.15
N ASN A 160 25.37 3.82 -1.90
CA ASN A 160 25.48 4.33 -3.26
C ASN A 160 24.25 3.94 -4.10
N VAL A 161 24.01 4.73 -5.15
CA VAL A 161 23.02 4.40 -6.19
C VAL A 161 23.65 3.42 -7.18
N ILE A 162 22.93 2.36 -7.52
CA ILE A 162 23.27 1.48 -8.64
C ILE A 162 22.30 1.70 -9.81
N THR A 163 22.74 1.38 -11.01
CA THR A 163 21.92 1.42 -12.22
C THR A 163 21.69 0.02 -12.75
N LEU A 164 20.43 -0.31 -13.04
CA LEU A 164 20.04 -1.43 -13.88
C LEU A 164 19.66 -0.87 -15.25
N PRO A 165 20.50 -1.00 -16.29
CA PRO A 165 20.31 -0.29 -17.55
C PRO A 165 19.08 -0.69 -18.34
N SER A 166 18.62 -1.95 -18.17
CA SER A 166 17.50 -2.51 -18.90
C SER A 166 16.57 -3.26 -17.97
N VAL A 167 15.48 -2.60 -17.58
CA VAL A 167 14.41 -3.18 -16.78
C VAL A 167 13.12 -3.08 -17.57
N LYS A 168 12.42 -4.19 -17.71
CA LYS A 168 11.08 -4.26 -18.26
C LYS A 168 10.09 -4.28 -17.11
N ALA A 169 9.36 -3.18 -16.96
CA ALA A 169 8.23 -3.07 -16.05
C ALA A 169 6.93 -3.10 -16.86
N THR A 170 5.96 -3.85 -16.38
CA THR A 170 4.67 -4.02 -17.05
C THR A 170 3.56 -3.67 -16.08
N TYR A 171 2.59 -2.89 -16.51
CA TYR A 171 1.41 -2.64 -15.69
C TYR A 171 0.70 -3.96 -15.41
N ILE A 172 0.73 -4.39 -14.16
CA ILE A 172 -0.02 -5.55 -13.68
C ILE A 172 -1.21 -5.00 -12.91
N ALA A 173 -2.39 -5.04 -13.51
CA ALA A 173 -3.60 -4.64 -12.81
C ALA A 173 -3.73 -5.48 -11.51
N PRO A 174 -4.06 -4.85 -10.37
CA PRO A 174 -4.32 -5.59 -9.15
C PRO A 174 -5.44 -6.62 -9.38
N ASN A 175 -5.45 -7.67 -8.59
CA ASN A 175 -6.57 -8.61 -8.64
C ASN A 175 -7.86 -7.89 -8.24
N ALA A 176 -8.92 -8.19 -8.98
CA ALA A 176 -10.23 -7.66 -8.67
C ALA A 176 -10.73 -8.25 -7.35
N GLU A 177 -11.30 -7.38 -6.51
CA GLU A 177 -11.95 -7.79 -5.27
C GLU A 177 -13.42 -7.43 -5.30
N LEU A 178 -14.26 -8.38 -4.89
CA LEU A 178 -15.70 -8.13 -4.80
C LEU A 178 -15.95 -7.06 -3.73
N PRO A 179 -16.74 -6.01 -4.02
CA PRO A 179 -17.05 -4.96 -3.06
C PRO A 179 -17.82 -5.52 -1.86
N GLU A 180 -17.65 -4.90 -0.71
CA GLU A 180 -18.39 -5.28 0.50
C GLU A 180 -19.90 -5.09 0.34
N GLN A 181 -20.33 -4.12 -0.44
CA GLN A 181 -21.72 -3.81 -0.74
C GLN A 181 -21.82 -3.09 -2.09
N LEU A 182 -23.03 -3.08 -2.66
CA LEU A 182 -23.34 -2.28 -3.82
C LEU A 182 -24.29 -1.13 -3.44
N TYR A 183 -24.60 -0.30 -4.41
CA TYR A 183 -25.47 0.85 -4.23
C TYR A 183 -26.42 1.00 -5.41
N VAL A 184 -27.61 1.53 -5.18
CA VAL A 184 -28.58 1.89 -6.22
C VAL A 184 -29.13 3.28 -5.97
N ILE A 185 -29.44 4.00 -7.06
CA ILE A 185 -30.05 5.32 -7.05
C ILE A 185 -31.02 5.41 -8.23
N GLY A 186 -32.11 6.15 -8.09
CA GLY A 186 -33.05 6.29 -9.18
C GLY A 186 -34.34 6.91 -8.77
N SER A 187 -35.32 6.86 -9.70
CA SER A 187 -36.69 7.36 -9.51
C SER A 187 -37.33 6.65 -8.32
N SER A 188 -37.71 7.39 -7.29
CA SER A 188 -38.35 6.88 -6.07
C SER A 188 -37.51 5.92 -5.22
N ILE A 189 -36.19 5.75 -5.51
CA ILE A 189 -35.27 5.06 -4.62
C ILE A 189 -34.79 6.06 -3.58
N GLN A 190 -35.18 5.85 -2.32
CA GLN A 190 -34.98 6.81 -1.23
C GLN A 190 -35.46 8.23 -1.63
N THR A 191 -34.58 9.19 -1.72
CA THR A 191 -34.84 10.57 -2.11
C THR A 191 -34.46 10.79 -3.58
N ALA A 192 -35.13 10.11 -4.47
CA ALA A 192 -35.01 10.13 -5.93
C ALA A 192 -33.79 10.89 -6.49
N TRP A 193 -32.79 10.17 -7.01
CA TRP A 193 -31.55 10.69 -7.62
C TRP A 193 -30.63 11.55 -6.73
N THR A 194 -30.96 11.70 -5.44
CA THR A 194 -30.16 12.54 -4.51
C THR A 194 -29.42 11.73 -3.45
N SER A 195 -29.86 10.52 -3.17
CA SER A 195 -29.17 9.64 -2.21
C SER A 195 -29.13 8.19 -2.69
N TRP A 196 -28.02 7.55 -2.42
CA TRP A 196 -27.78 6.16 -2.75
C TRP A 196 -28.32 5.23 -1.66
N LYS A 197 -29.03 4.20 -2.10
CA LYS A 197 -29.48 3.12 -1.24
C LYS A 197 -28.42 2.00 -1.26
N VAL A 198 -28.01 1.55 -0.10
CA VAL A 198 -27.12 0.39 0.05
C VAL A 198 -27.83 -0.89 -0.41
N VAL A 199 -27.11 -1.71 -1.14
CA VAL A 199 -27.45 -3.07 -1.53
C VAL A 199 -26.49 -4.00 -0.77
N PRO A 200 -26.91 -4.54 0.39
CA PRO A 200 -26.03 -5.34 1.25
C PRO A 200 -25.68 -6.68 0.60
N PRO A 201 -24.54 -7.27 1.00
CA PRO A 201 -24.18 -8.62 0.61
C PRO A 201 -25.09 -9.64 1.29
N VAL A 202 -25.22 -10.80 0.66
CA VAL A 202 -25.88 -11.97 1.28
C VAL A 202 -24.88 -12.73 2.14
N TYR A 203 -25.20 -12.93 3.40
CA TYR A 203 -24.34 -13.69 4.31
C TYR A 203 -24.08 -15.10 3.78
N GLY A 204 -22.80 -15.48 3.72
CA GLY A 204 -22.36 -16.78 3.22
C GLY A 204 -22.40 -16.97 1.70
N MET A 205 -22.85 -15.98 0.94
CA MET A 205 -22.92 -16.03 -0.53
C MET A 205 -22.09 -14.91 -1.15
N LYS A 206 -20.78 -15.13 -1.27
CA LYS A 206 -19.85 -14.15 -1.80
C LYS A 206 -20.29 -13.69 -3.21
N GLY A 207 -20.27 -12.38 -3.44
CA GLY A 207 -20.64 -11.77 -4.73
C GLY A 207 -22.14 -11.62 -4.95
N ASN A 208 -22.98 -12.00 -3.99
CA ASN A 208 -24.43 -11.85 -4.10
C ASN A 208 -24.92 -10.68 -3.23
N TYR A 209 -25.72 -9.79 -3.81
CA TYR A 209 -26.21 -8.58 -3.16
C TYR A 209 -27.69 -8.41 -3.45
N TYR A 210 -28.52 -8.11 -2.42
CA TYR A 210 -29.97 -7.98 -2.55
C TYR A 210 -30.47 -6.70 -1.95
N THR A 211 -31.44 -6.09 -2.62
CA THR A 211 -32.25 -5.02 -2.04
C THR A 211 -33.65 -5.03 -2.61
N MET A 212 -34.62 -4.54 -1.85
CA MET A 212 -35.96 -4.29 -2.33
C MET A 212 -36.15 -2.79 -2.57
N VAL A 213 -36.72 -2.44 -3.70
CA VAL A 213 -36.98 -1.05 -4.12
C VAL A 213 -38.37 -0.94 -4.76
N TYR A 214 -39.01 0.23 -4.61
CA TYR A 214 -40.14 0.62 -5.43
C TYR A 214 -39.64 1.46 -6.60
N ILE A 215 -40.05 1.13 -7.81
CA ILE A 215 -39.74 1.91 -9.02
C ILE A 215 -41.09 2.19 -9.73
N PRO A 216 -41.42 3.46 -10.01
CA PRO A 216 -42.68 3.79 -10.71
C PRO A 216 -42.59 3.35 -12.18
N ALA A 217 -43.74 3.24 -12.83
CA ALA A 217 -43.82 3.01 -14.27
C ALA A 217 -43.10 4.14 -15.02
N GLY A 218 -42.25 3.77 -16.01
CA GLY A 218 -41.34 4.69 -16.69
C GLY A 218 -40.22 5.22 -15.84
N GLY A 219 -40.04 4.70 -14.62
CA GLY A 219 -38.94 5.05 -13.75
C GLY A 219 -37.61 4.49 -14.24
N GLN A 220 -36.52 5.04 -13.73
CA GLN A 220 -35.18 4.67 -14.11
C GLN A 220 -34.27 4.57 -12.88
N PHE A 221 -33.21 3.77 -12.96
CA PHE A 221 -32.21 3.69 -11.90
C PHE A 221 -30.81 3.42 -12.44
N LYS A 222 -29.83 3.64 -11.59
CA LYS A 222 -28.42 3.27 -11.76
C LYS A 222 -27.94 2.47 -10.54
N TRP A 223 -26.79 1.88 -10.68
CA TRP A 223 -26.14 1.14 -9.62
C TRP A 223 -24.66 1.50 -9.55
N GLY A 224 -23.96 1.03 -8.51
CA GLY A 224 -22.54 1.28 -8.35
C GLY A 224 -21.90 0.39 -7.31
N THR A 225 -20.58 0.35 -7.33
CA THR A 225 -19.75 -0.40 -6.37
C THR A 225 -19.34 0.44 -5.15
N TYR A 226 -19.53 1.75 -5.25
CA TYR A 226 -19.39 2.71 -4.15
C TYR A 226 -20.38 3.87 -4.34
N ASN A 227 -20.57 4.67 -3.30
CA ASN A 227 -21.43 5.84 -3.35
C ASN A 227 -20.87 6.89 -4.34
N GLY A 228 -21.61 7.15 -5.41
CA GLY A 228 -21.17 8.04 -6.50
C GLY A 228 -20.60 7.32 -7.73
N ASP A 229 -20.62 5.99 -7.77
CA ASP A 229 -20.25 5.18 -8.94
C ASP A 229 -21.46 4.99 -9.88
N TRP A 230 -21.61 5.86 -10.86
CA TRP A 230 -22.77 5.98 -11.75
C TRP A 230 -22.75 4.94 -12.88
N ARG A 231 -22.98 3.65 -12.57
CA ARG A 231 -23.09 2.57 -13.55
C ARG A 231 -24.53 2.39 -14.02
N GLY A 232 -24.70 2.14 -15.30
CA GLY A 232 -26.00 1.89 -15.90
C GLY A 232 -26.15 0.48 -16.48
N TYR A 233 -27.08 0.37 -17.43
CA TYR A 233 -27.44 -0.83 -18.17
C TYR A 233 -26.22 -1.47 -18.85
N ASN A 234 -25.40 -0.68 -19.52
CA ASN A 234 -24.21 -1.11 -20.28
C ASN A 234 -23.05 -1.65 -19.42
N ARG A 235 -23.17 -1.59 -18.09
CA ARG A 235 -22.17 -2.12 -17.15
C ARG A 235 -22.60 -3.45 -16.52
N LEU A 236 -23.71 -4.01 -17.00
CA LEU A 236 -24.18 -5.35 -16.61
C LEU A 236 -23.92 -6.33 -17.77
N ARG A 237 -23.42 -7.51 -17.44
CA ARG A 237 -23.22 -8.60 -18.40
C ARG A 237 -24.57 -9.13 -18.85
N THR A 238 -25.49 -9.31 -17.91
CA THR A 238 -26.83 -9.85 -18.16
C THR A 238 -27.83 -9.19 -17.24
N ILE A 239 -29.03 -8.93 -17.75
CA ILE A 239 -30.19 -8.54 -16.97
C ILE A 239 -31.31 -9.56 -17.21
N ASN A 240 -31.74 -10.21 -16.14
CA ASN A 240 -32.80 -11.21 -16.15
C ASN A 240 -34.05 -10.62 -15.49
N ASP A 241 -34.99 -10.16 -16.26
CA ASP A 241 -36.29 -9.66 -15.81
C ASP A 241 -37.25 -10.82 -15.53
N LYS A 242 -37.24 -11.32 -14.30
CA LYS A 242 -38.16 -12.37 -13.83
C LYS A 242 -39.44 -11.81 -13.24
N ALA A 243 -39.55 -10.50 -13.14
CA ALA A 243 -40.71 -9.82 -12.61
C ALA A 243 -41.67 -9.31 -13.70
N GLY A 244 -41.23 -9.33 -14.98
CA GLY A 244 -41.97 -8.66 -16.06
C GLY A 244 -41.98 -7.13 -15.92
N ALA A 245 -40.89 -6.57 -15.38
CA ALA A 245 -40.74 -5.13 -15.14
C ALA A 245 -40.63 -4.32 -16.45
N GLY A 246 -40.30 -4.95 -17.56
CA GLY A 246 -40.06 -4.30 -18.85
C GLY A 246 -38.78 -3.48 -18.81
N ILE A 247 -37.64 -4.17 -18.74
CA ILE A 247 -36.33 -3.53 -18.56
C ILE A 247 -35.76 -3.11 -19.91
N SER A 248 -35.27 -1.87 -19.96
CA SER A 248 -34.65 -1.29 -21.15
C SER A 248 -33.39 -0.49 -20.82
N ASP A 249 -32.53 -0.26 -21.83
CA ASP A 249 -31.46 0.73 -21.79
C ASP A 249 -32.11 2.10 -22.11
N ALA A 250 -32.29 2.88 -21.07
CA ALA A 250 -32.97 4.17 -21.15
C ALA A 250 -31.97 5.34 -21.09
N ASP A 251 -32.41 6.50 -21.58
CA ASP A 251 -31.67 7.76 -21.51
C ASP A 251 -30.35 7.77 -22.31
N GLY A 252 -30.32 7.10 -23.47
CA GLY A 252 -29.26 7.23 -24.47
C GLY A 252 -27.86 7.08 -23.91
N ASP A 253 -27.09 8.16 -23.92
CA ASP A 253 -25.67 8.11 -23.47
C ASP A 253 -25.48 7.85 -21.96
N ASN A 254 -26.54 8.09 -21.15
CA ASN A 254 -26.44 7.81 -19.70
C ASN A 254 -26.62 6.34 -19.34
N HIS A 255 -27.22 5.54 -20.25
CA HIS A 255 -27.48 4.12 -20.05
C HIS A 255 -28.21 3.80 -18.73
N ASN A 256 -29.22 4.59 -18.36
CA ASN A 256 -30.03 4.29 -17.19
C ASN A 256 -30.77 2.96 -17.40
N ILE A 257 -31.01 2.22 -16.33
CA ILE A 257 -31.87 1.03 -16.39
C ILE A 257 -33.33 1.50 -16.29
N GLY A 258 -34.04 1.43 -17.41
CA GLY A 258 -35.46 1.80 -17.51
C GLY A 258 -36.35 0.66 -17.02
N VAL A 259 -37.51 1.03 -16.43
CA VAL A 259 -38.55 0.12 -15.92
C VAL A 259 -39.89 0.57 -16.45
N ASP A 260 -40.51 -0.19 -17.38
CA ASP A 260 -41.78 0.17 -17.99
C ASP A 260 -42.97 -0.02 -17.02
N ASN A 261 -42.97 -1.13 -16.29
CA ASN A 261 -44.01 -1.49 -15.34
C ASN A 261 -43.62 -1.10 -13.92
N GLY A 262 -44.37 -0.23 -13.29
CA GLY A 262 -44.12 0.19 -11.91
C GLY A 262 -44.46 -0.91 -10.90
N GLY A 263 -43.63 -1.00 -9.82
CA GLY A 263 -43.89 -1.98 -8.78
C GLY A 263 -42.79 -2.04 -7.71
N TRP A 264 -43.00 -2.93 -6.77
CA TRP A 264 -41.96 -3.34 -5.85
C TRP A 264 -41.14 -4.45 -6.49
N TYR A 265 -39.80 -4.29 -6.46
CA TYR A 265 -38.88 -5.23 -7.06
C TYR A 265 -37.78 -5.61 -6.08
N VAL A 266 -37.39 -6.89 -6.11
CA VAL A 266 -36.12 -7.35 -5.52
C VAL A 266 -35.07 -7.31 -6.59
N LEU A 267 -34.06 -6.46 -6.38
CA LEU A 267 -32.87 -6.40 -7.21
C LEU A 267 -31.81 -7.33 -6.60
N HIS A 268 -31.41 -8.35 -7.38
CA HIS A 268 -30.37 -9.28 -7.01
C HIS A 268 -29.20 -9.12 -7.98
N PHE A 269 -28.12 -8.52 -7.49
CA PHE A 269 -26.88 -8.43 -8.24
C PHE A 269 -25.97 -9.62 -7.93
N VAL A 270 -25.33 -10.16 -8.96
CA VAL A 270 -24.33 -11.21 -8.84
C VAL A 270 -23.03 -10.71 -9.45
N GLY A 271 -22.00 -10.55 -8.63
CA GLY A 271 -20.65 -10.20 -9.05
C GLY A 271 -19.77 -11.45 -9.15
N GLU A 272 -19.11 -11.63 -10.27
CA GLU A 272 -18.21 -12.72 -10.54
C GLU A 272 -16.84 -12.19 -10.99
N ILE A 273 -15.76 -12.60 -10.32
CA ILE A 273 -14.41 -12.26 -10.77
C ILE A 273 -14.07 -13.07 -12.00
N THR A 274 -13.56 -12.41 -13.05
CA THR A 274 -13.13 -13.06 -14.29
C THR A 274 -12.02 -14.11 -14.03
N PRO A 275 -11.88 -15.14 -14.88
CA PRO A 275 -10.89 -16.20 -14.68
C PRO A 275 -9.44 -15.71 -14.57
N ASP A 276 -9.12 -14.56 -15.20
CA ASP A 276 -7.81 -13.91 -15.09
C ASP A 276 -7.62 -13.12 -13.78
N GLY A 277 -8.67 -13.04 -12.96
CA GLY A 277 -8.65 -12.32 -11.68
C GLY A 277 -8.64 -10.79 -11.81
N LYS A 278 -8.83 -10.21 -13.00
CA LYS A 278 -8.59 -8.77 -13.23
C LYS A 278 -9.83 -7.91 -13.25
N ASN A 279 -10.99 -8.50 -13.51
CA ASN A 279 -12.25 -7.78 -13.65
C ASN A 279 -13.35 -8.44 -12.83
N ILE A 280 -14.43 -7.69 -12.60
CA ILE A 280 -15.67 -8.23 -12.05
C ILE A 280 -16.78 -8.02 -13.09
N LEU A 281 -17.45 -9.09 -13.45
CA LEU A 281 -18.65 -9.06 -14.24
C LEU A 281 -19.86 -9.06 -13.31
N TYR A 282 -20.87 -8.28 -13.64
CA TYR A 282 -22.09 -8.18 -12.84
C TYR A 282 -23.31 -8.59 -13.66
N ASP A 283 -24.15 -9.43 -13.08
CA ASP A 283 -25.48 -9.74 -13.56
C ASP A 283 -26.53 -9.11 -12.63
N LEU A 284 -27.68 -8.77 -13.18
CA LEU A 284 -28.83 -8.32 -12.41
C LEU A 284 -30.03 -9.23 -12.67
N ASN A 285 -30.56 -9.82 -11.61
CA ASN A 285 -31.84 -10.51 -11.65
C ASN A 285 -32.89 -9.66 -10.94
N ILE A 286 -34.06 -9.47 -11.57
CA ILE A 286 -35.16 -8.68 -11.04
C ILE A 286 -36.34 -9.62 -10.77
N TYR A 287 -36.76 -9.66 -9.52
CA TYR A 287 -37.90 -10.47 -9.07
C TYR A 287 -39.05 -9.57 -8.59
N PRO A 288 -40.28 -10.05 -8.64
CA PRO A 288 -41.38 -9.31 -8.01
C PRO A 288 -41.11 -9.17 -6.50
N GLY A 289 -41.33 -8.01 -5.96
CA GLY A 289 -41.23 -7.70 -4.56
C GLY A 289 -42.58 -7.86 -3.88
N ALA A 290 -43.11 -9.04 -3.75
CA ALA A 290 -44.37 -9.46 -3.13
C ALA A 290 -45.50 -8.44 -3.15
#